data_749e7b922bc4f51bf2de1a3a914d9b88
#
_entry.id   749e7b922bc4f51bf2de1a3a914d9b88
#
_cell.length_a   1.000
_cell.length_b   1.000
_cell.length_c   1.000
_cell.angle_alpha   90.00
_cell.angle_beta   90.00
_cell.angle_gamma   90.00
#
_symmetry.space_group_name_H-M   'P 1'
#
loop_
_entity.id
_entity.type
_entity.pdbx_description
1 polymer ?
#
loop_
_entity_poly.entity_id
_entity_poly.type
_entity_poly.pdbx_seq_one_letter_code
_entity_poly.pdbx_strand_id
1 'polypeptide(L)'
;KPNFDVAKKYLEANDGAGNTFKATSKPVLIGTAVVGATTMIFSLILVIQNTLGINPTEILNLLNPFTLLGLLAGGAVIYWFSGASMQAVTTGAYRAVEYIKRNIKLDENAEKRADVANSKEVVRICTEYAQKGMVNIFIALFAFALALACLSAPSEASPLPVSFFVSYLIAIATFGLFQAVFMANAGGCWDNAKKIVEVDLAEKGTPLHEATVVGDTVGDPFKDTSSVAMNPIIKFTTLFGLLAMEIALSESFRAIAPKIGVVLLIIALFFVIRSFYGMRIPTNK
;
A
#
# COMPACT_ATOMS: atom_id res chain seq x y z
N LYS A 1 -27.97 -12.13 35.20
CA LYS A 1 -26.62 -12.06 34.59
C LYS A 1 -26.76 -12.33 33.11
N PRO A 2 -26.12 -11.54 32.22
CA PRO A 2 -26.17 -11.81 30.79
C PRO A 2 -25.56 -13.19 30.51
N ASN A 3 -26.21 -13.96 29.64
CA ASN A 3 -25.66 -15.22 29.18
C ASN A 3 -24.56 -14.92 28.13
N PHE A 4 -23.30 -15.10 28.54
CA PHE A 4 -22.15 -14.73 27.74
C PHE A 4 -22.05 -15.54 26.43
N ASP A 5 -22.42 -16.80 26.44
CA ASP A 5 -22.34 -17.66 25.27
C ASP A 5 -23.39 -17.27 24.22
N VAL A 6 -24.59 -16.92 24.66
CA VAL A 6 -25.64 -16.42 23.76
C VAL A 6 -25.26 -15.05 23.20
N ALA A 7 -24.74 -14.14 24.04
CA ALA A 7 -24.27 -12.82 23.58
C ALA A 7 -23.15 -12.96 22.56
N LYS A 8 -22.17 -13.83 22.80
CA LYS A 8 -21.07 -14.13 21.89
C LYS A 8 -21.56 -14.60 20.51
N LYS A 9 -22.54 -15.55 20.52
CA LYS A 9 -23.12 -16.08 19.27
C LYS A 9 -23.77 -14.98 18.43
N TYR A 10 -24.51 -14.05 19.06
CA TYR A 10 -25.14 -12.95 18.34
C TYR A 10 -24.09 -11.92 17.83
N LEU A 11 -23.04 -11.66 18.60
CA LEU A 11 -21.95 -10.78 18.16
C LEU A 11 -21.20 -11.37 16.96
N GLU A 12 -20.91 -12.67 16.99
CA GLU A 12 -20.26 -13.36 15.86
C GLU A 12 -21.16 -13.37 14.61
N ALA A 13 -22.45 -13.58 14.76
CA ALA A 13 -23.42 -13.52 13.66
C ALA A 13 -23.48 -12.11 13.04
N ASN A 14 -23.53 -11.07 13.88
CA ASN A 14 -23.52 -9.68 13.40
C ASN A 14 -22.21 -9.31 12.71
N ASP A 15 -21.05 -9.74 13.23
CA ASP A 15 -19.75 -9.54 12.58
C ASP A 15 -19.69 -10.24 11.23
N GLY A 16 -20.19 -11.48 11.13
CA GLY A 16 -20.29 -12.22 9.86
C GLY A 16 -21.18 -11.51 8.84
N ALA A 17 -22.39 -11.06 9.26
CA ALA A 17 -23.32 -10.34 8.38
C ALA A 17 -22.74 -8.99 7.87
N GLY A 18 -21.99 -8.28 8.72
CA GLY A 18 -21.36 -7.00 8.37
C GLY A 18 -20.07 -7.13 7.56
N ASN A 19 -19.48 -8.30 7.46
CA ASN A 19 -18.14 -8.49 6.93
C ASN A 19 -18.03 -8.11 5.44
N THR A 20 -18.99 -8.51 4.61
CA THR A 20 -19.05 -8.15 3.18
C THR A 20 -19.15 -6.64 3.00
N PHE A 21 -20.01 -5.97 3.77
CA PHE A 21 -20.12 -4.50 3.72
C PHE A 21 -18.81 -3.80 4.10
N LYS A 22 -18.18 -4.24 5.17
CA LYS A 22 -16.88 -3.73 5.62
C LYS A 22 -15.80 -3.89 4.54
N ALA A 23 -15.74 -5.04 3.87
CA ALA A 23 -14.79 -5.30 2.80
C ALA A 23 -15.06 -4.44 1.56
N THR A 24 -16.31 -4.27 1.15
CA THR A 24 -16.70 -3.53 -0.07
C THR A 24 -16.66 -2.01 0.12
N SER A 25 -16.71 -1.49 1.33
CA SER A 25 -16.56 -0.05 1.60
C SER A 25 -15.16 0.48 1.27
N LYS A 26 -14.14 -0.37 1.37
CA LYS A 26 -12.74 -0.01 1.08
C LYS A 26 -12.51 0.37 -0.39
N PRO A 27 -12.97 -0.39 -1.40
CA PRO A 27 -12.96 0.02 -2.80
C PRO A 27 -13.61 1.38 -3.06
N VAL A 28 -14.74 1.67 -2.42
CA VAL A 28 -15.42 2.98 -2.53
C VAL A 28 -14.52 4.10 -1.99
N LEU A 29 -13.88 3.90 -0.84
CA LEU A 29 -12.93 4.85 -0.26
C LEU A 29 -11.76 5.13 -1.22
N ILE A 30 -11.26 4.10 -1.91
CA ILE A 30 -10.17 4.25 -2.87
C ILE A 30 -10.65 4.95 -4.14
N GLY A 31 -11.88 4.70 -4.59
CA GLY A 31 -12.51 5.44 -5.67
C GLY A 31 -12.51 6.95 -5.42
N THR A 32 -12.78 7.40 -4.19
CA THR A 32 -12.68 8.82 -3.84
C THR A 32 -11.27 9.38 -3.92
N ALA A 33 -10.26 8.55 -3.64
CA ALA A 33 -8.86 8.95 -3.80
C ALA A 33 -8.51 9.18 -5.27
N VAL A 34 -9.02 8.32 -6.16
CA VAL A 34 -8.79 8.43 -7.61
C VAL A 34 -9.47 9.67 -8.19
N VAL A 35 -10.69 9.99 -7.75
CA VAL A 35 -11.35 11.24 -8.14
C VAL A 35 -10.50 12.46 -7.77
N GLY A 36 -9.98 12.50 -6.53
CA GLY A 36 -9.07 13.57 -6.10
C GLY A 36 -7.76 13.59 -6.89
N ALA A 37 -7.16 12.42 -7.16
CA ALA A 37 -5.96 12.29 -7.98
C ALA A 37 -6.18 12.78 -9.41
N THR A 38 -7.32 12.47 -10.01
CA THR A 38 -7.69 12.93 -11.35
C THR A 38 -7.72 14.46 -11.41
N THR A 39 -8.32 15.11 -10.41
CA THR A 39 -8.33 16.58 -10.33
C THR A 39 -6.91 17.15 -10.25
N MET A 40 -6.01 16.56 -9.45
CA MET A 40 -4.61 16.99 -9.35
C MET A 40 -3.85 16.80 -10.66
N ILE A 41 -4.07 15.69 -11.37
CA ILE A 41 -3.47 15.41 -12.67
C ILE A 41 -3.93 16.44 -13.71
N PHE A 42 -5.21 16.77 -13.76
CA PHE A 42 -5.70 17.84 -14.65
C PHE A 42 -5.12 19.20 -14.30
N SER A 43 -4.99 19.54 -13.00
CA SER A 43 -4.32 20.75 -12.56
C SER A 43 -2.87 20.79 -13.04
N LEU A 44 -2.13 19.69 -12.93
CA LEU A 44 -0.78 19.57 -13.44
C LEU A 44 -0.69 19.79 -14.95
N ILE A 45 -1.60 19.20 -15.71
CA ILE A 45 -1.66 19.38 -17.18
C ILE A 45 -1.86 20.85 -17.52
N LEU A 46 -2.74 21.56 -16.81
CA LEU A 46 -2.95 23.00 -17.01
C LEU A 46 -1.71 23.83 -16.65
N VAL A 47 -1.02 23.50 -15.56
CA VAL A 47 0.24 24.15 -15.18
C VAL A 47 1.29 23.99 -16.29
N ILE A 48 1.46 22.79 -16.80
CA ILE A 48 2.39 22.49 -17.90
C ILE A 48 2.01 23.28 -19.16
N GLN A 49 0.75 23.27 -19.53
CA GLN A 49 0.24 24.01 -20.69
C GLN A 49 0.51 25.52 -20.56
N ASN A 50 0.21 26.09 -19.40
CA ASN A 50 0.40 27.53 -19.17
C ASN A 50 1.89 27.94 -19.08
N THR A 51 2.73 27.07 -18.51
CA THR A 51 4.15 27.38 -18.30
C THR A 51 5.00 27.12 -19.54
N LEU A 52 4.71 26.06 -20.29
CA LEU A 52 5.53 25.62 -21.44
C LEU A 52 4.89 25.91 -22.79
N GLY A 53 3.61 26.31 -22.84
CA GLY A 53 2.87 26.48 -24.09
C GLY A 53 2.65 25.18 -24.87
N ILE A 54 2.78 24.03 -24.24
CA ILE A 54 2.68 22.72 -24.89
C ILE A 54 1.23 22.26 -24.87
N ASN A 55 0.73 21.76 -26.01
CA ASN A 55 -0.61 21.16 -26.07
C ASN A 55 -0.59 19.75 -25.48
N PRO A 56 -1.32 19.50 -24.37
CA PRO A 56 -1.31 18.20 -23.69
C PRO A 56 -1.77 17.04 -24.57
N THR A 57 -2.68 17.26 -25.50
CA THR A 57 -3.20 16.21 -26.39
C THR A 57 -2.15 15.68 -27.38
N GLU A 58 -1.14 16.47 -27.66
CA GLU A 58 -0.03 16.06 -28.54
C GLU A 58 0.99 15.20 -27.81
N ILE A 59 1.25 15.53 -26.54
CA ILE A 59 2.29 14.85 -25.75
C ILE A 59 1.78 13.60 -24.99
N LEU A 60 0.49 13.57 -24.61
CA LEU A 60 -0.13 12.47 -23.87
C LEU A 60 -0.78 11.44 -24.81
N ASN A 61 -0.09 11.08 -25.86
CA ASN A 61 -0.53 10.08 -26.81
C ASN A 61 0.09 8.71 -26.46
N LEU A 62 -0.69 7.64 -26.51
CA LEU A 62 -0.22 6.27 -26.25
C LEU A 62 0.82 5.78 -27.25
N LEU A 63 0.94 6.41 -28.42
CA LEU A 63 2.02 6.14 -29.37
C LEU A 63 3.34 6.79 -28.97
N ASN A 64 3.33 7.70 -28.01
CA ASN A 64 4.56 8.31 -27.49
C ASN A 64 5.24 7.31 -26.53
N PRO A 65 6.48 6.89 -26.82
CA PRO A 65 7.20 5.94 -25.97
C PRO A 65 7.32 6.36 -24.50
N PHE A 66 7.49 7.66 -24.25
CA PHE A 66 7.62 8.17 -22.89
C PHE A 66 6.30 8.11 -22.11
N THR A 67 5.16 8.27 -22.78
CA THR A 67 3.85 8.05 -22.19
C THR A 67 3.69 6.59 -21.74
N LEU A 68 4.06 5.63 -22.61
CA LEU A 68 4.03 4.20 -22.25
C LEU A 68 5.00 3.86 -21.12
N LEU A 69 6.22 4.39 -21.15
CA LEU A 69 7.21 4.17 -20.09
C LEU A 69 6.74 4.76 -18.75
N GLY A 70 6.09 5.91 -18.77
CA GLY A 70 5.50 6.51 -17.57
C GLY A 70 4.38 5.63 -16.97
N LEU A 71 3.50 5.10 -17.82
CA LEU A 71 2.46 4.16 -17.39
C LEU A 71 3.06 2.90 -16.76
N LEU A 72 4.07 2.32 -17.39
CA LEU A 72 4.78 1.13 -16.86
C LEU A 72 5.47 1.44 -15.53
N ALA A 73 6.14 2.59 -15.42
CA ALA A 73 6.83 3.00 -14.19
C ALA A 73 5.84 3.18 -13.03
N GLY A 74 4.70 3.85 -13.26
CA GLY A 74 3.67 4.03 -12.23
C GLY A 74 3.03 2.71 -11.80
N GLY A 75 2.73 1.83 -12.75
CA GLY A 75 2.26 0.47 -12.47
C GLY A 75 3.27 -0.32 -11.64
N ALA A 76 4.55 -0.30 -12.03
CA ALA A 76 5.61 -0.99 -11.29
C ALA A 76 5.74 -0.50 -9.84
N VAL A 77 5.61 0.80 -9.60
CA VAL A 77 5.63 1.40 -8.25
C VAL A 77 4.45 0.90 -7.40
N ILE A 78 3.26 0.81 -7.96
CA ILE A 78 2.08 0.29 -7.24
C ILE A 78 2.26 -1.18 -6.85
N TYR A 79 2.77 -2.02 -7.75
CA TYR A 79 3.03 -3.43 -7.45
C TYR A 79 4.17 -3.60 -6.45
N TRP A 80 5.26 -2.82 -6.60
CA TRP A 80 6.33 -2.79 -5.61
C TRP A 80 5.81 -2.39 -4.22
N PHE A 81 5.01 -1.34 -4.14
CA PHE A 81 4.42 -0.88 -2.88
C PHE A 81 3.54 -1.97 -2.23
N SER A 82 2.70 -2.64 -3.02
CA SER A 82 1.86 -3.74 -2.54
C SER A 82 2.71 -4.85 -1.92
N GLY A 83 3.74 -5.32 -2.64
CA GLY A 83 4.63 -6.36 -2.17
C GLY A 83 5.43 -5.95 -0.93
N ALA A 84 5.98 -4.74 -0.91
CA ALA A 84 6.76 -4.22 0.22
C ALA A 84 5.91 -4.06 1.49
N SER A 85 4.68 -3.54 1.36
CA SER A 85 3.77 -3.36 2.50
C SER A 85 3.31 -4.70 3.09
N MET A 86 2.96 -5.67 2.25
CA MET A 86 2.62 -7.02 2.68
C MET A 86 3.80 -7.71 3.38
N GLN A 87 5.00 -7.59 2.82
CA GLN A 87 6.21 -8.17 3.41
C GLN A 87 6.53 -7.56 4.78
N ALA A 88 6.35 -6.25 4.95
CA ALA A 88 6.56 -5.57 6.22
C ALA A 88 5.66 -6.15 7.33
N VAL A 89 4.38 -6.29 7.04
CA VAL A 89 3.38 -6.80 8.00
C VAL A 89 3.61 -8.28 8.29
N THR A 90 3.83 -9.09 7.27
CA THR A 90 4.07 -10.54 7.42
C THR A 90 5.33 -10.80 8.26
N THR A 91 6.41 -10.04 8.06
CA THR A 91 7.63 -10.15 8.87
C THR A 91 7.38 -9.76 10.32
N GLY A 92 6.61 -8.69 10.56
CA GLY A 92 6.20 -8.28 11.90
C GLY A 92 5.40 -9.36 12.62
N ALA A 93 4.40 -9.93 11.94
CA ALA A 93 3.58 -11.02 12.45
C ALA A 93 4.42 -12.27 12.76
N TYR A 94 5.30 -12.68 11.85
CA TYR A 94 6.22 -13.80 12.08
C TYR A 94 7.04 -13.63 13.36
N ARG A 95 7.63 -12.46 13.57
CA ARG A 95 8.42 -12.19 14.78
C ARG A 95 7.59 -12.18 16.06
N ALA A 96 6.35 -11.69 15.98
CA ALA A 96 5.41 -11.75 17.09
C ALA A 96 5.07 -13.20 17.45
N VAL A 97 4.82 -14.05 16.46
CA VAL A 97 4.57 -15.49 16.66
C VAL A 97 5.78 -16.20 17.29
N GLU A 98 6.99 -15.91 16.81
CA GLU A 98 8.22 -16.46 17.40
C GLU A 98 8.41 -16.03 18.86
N TYR A 99 8.08 -14.78 19.18
CA TYR A 99 8.09 -14.30 20.57
C TYR A 99 7.06 -15.05 21.44
N ILE A 100 5.83 -15.21 20.93
CA ILE A 100 4.75 -15.93 21.61
C ILE A 100 5.18 -17.37 21.91
N LYS A 101 5.71 -18.09 20.93
CA LYS A 101 6.17 -19.48 21.10
C LYS A 101 7.26 -19.63 22.16
N ARG A 102 8.12 -18.62 22.35
CA ARG A 102 9.23 -18.67 23.31
C ARG A 102 8.84 -18.24 24.72
N ASN A 103 7.87 -17.33 24.86
CA ASN A 103 7.61 -16.64 26.13
C ASN A 103 6.24 -16.92 26.71
N ILE A 104 5.30 -17.44 25.93
CA ILE A 104 3.95 -17.71 26.39
C ILE A 104 3.72 -19.22 26.39
N LYS A 105 3.29 -19.76 27.56
CA LYS A 105 2.90 -21.16 27.66
C LYS A 105 1.54 -21.36 26.99
N LEU A 106 1.51 -22.23 25.98
CA LEU A 106 0.32 -22.56 25.20
C LEU A 106 -0.27 -23.92 25.58
N ASP A 107 0.10 -24.49 26.74
CA ASP A 107 -0.35 -25.79 27.20
C ASP A 107 -1.82 -25.73 27.63
N GLU A 108 -2.54 -26.86 27.49
CA GLU A 108 -3.94 -27.00 27.91
C GLU A 108 -4.17 -26.68 29.39
N ASN A 109 -3.15 -26.83 30.22
CA ASN A 109 -3.14 -26.55 31.67
C ASN A 109 -2.69 -25.12 32.01
N ALA A 110 -2.37 -24.26 31.01
CA ALA A 110 -2.00 -22.89 31.26
C ALA A 110 -3.18 -22.10 31.84
N GLU A 111 -2.90 -21.22 32.80
CA GLU A 111 -3.91 -20.32 33.33
C GLU A 111 -4.55 -19.53 32.17
N LYS A 112 -5.88 -19.62 32.02
CA LYS A 112 -6.65 -18.86 31.02
C LYS A 112 -6.70 -17.36 31.33
N ARG A 113 -5.57 -16.80 31.80
CA ARG A 113 -5.44 -15.40 32.14
C ARG A 113 -4.41 -14.74 31.24
N ALA A 114 -4.78 -13.60 30.63
CA ALA A 114 -3.86 -12.85 29.80
C ALA A 114 -2.67 -12.33 30.60
N ASP A 115 -1.48 -12.68 30.18
CA ASP A 115 -0.25 -12.06 30.66
C ASP A 115 -0.07 -10.68 30.01
N VAL A 116 -0.34 -9.64 30.78
CA VAL A 116 -0.33 -8.25 30.31
C VAL A 116 1.07 -7.83 29.83
N ALA A 117 2.14 -8.32 30.47
CA ALA A 117 3.51 -7.95 30.10
C ALA A 117 3.88 -8.54 28.73
N ASN A 118 3.64 -9.84 28.54
CA ASN A 118 3.90 -10.51 27.28
C ASN A 118 2.98 -9.98 26.14
N SER A 119 1.71 -9.66 26.44
CA SER A 119 0.79 -9.07 25.47
C SER A 119 1.26 -7.69 25.00
N LYS A 120 1.76 -6.84 25.90
CA LYS A 120 2.35 -5.54 25.54
C LYS A 120 3.57 -5.68 24.64
N GLU A 121 4.42 -6.66 24.91
CA GLU A 121 5.61 -6.90 24.10
C GLU A 121 5.27 -7.39 22.69
N VAL A 122 4.27 -8.26 22.54
CA VAL A 122 3.76 -8.69 21.23
C VAL A 122 3.26 -7.47 20.42
N VAL A 123 2.45 -6.60 21.04
CA VAL A 123 1.98 -5.37 20.41
C VAL A 123 3.14 -4.46 20.04
N ARG A 124 4.15 -4.31 20.91
CA ARG A 124 5.36 -3.51 20.64
C ARG A 124 6.10 -4.02 19.41
N ILE A 125 6.30 -5.33 19.31
CA ILE A 125 6.98 -5.96 18.16
C ILE A 125 6.24 -5.67 16.86
N CYS A 126 4.93 -5.92 16.83
CA CYS A 126 4.11 -5.66 15.63
C CYS A 126 4.15 -4.18 15.22
N THR A 127 3.98 -3.26 16.19
CA THR A 127 3.96 -1.83 15.94
C THR A 127 5.30 -1.32 15.42
N GLU A 128 6.40 -1.72 16.05
CA GLU A 128 7.75 -1.30 15.67
C GLU A 128 8.11 -1.74 14.24
N TYR A 129 7.76 -2.99 13.90
CA TYR A 129 7.99 -3.49 12.55
C TYR A 129 7.14 -2.79 11.49
N ALA A 130 5.85 -2.57 11.79
CA ALA A 130 4.97 -1.84 10.90
C ALA A 130 5.47 -0.40 10.67
N GLN A 131 5.86 0.31 11.73
CA GLN A 131 6.37 1.68 11.61
C GLN A 131 7.68 1.74 10.81
N LYS A 132 8.66 0.90 11.13
CA LYS A 132 9.94 0.85 10.39
C LYS A 132 9.74 0.53 8.91
N GLY A 133 8.84 -0.41 8.62
CA GLY A 133 8.48 -0.78 7.26
C GLY A 133 7.86 0.38 6.50
N MET A 134 6.87 1.02 7.08
CA MET A 134 6.16 2.13 6.44
C MET A 134 7.06 3.33 6.20
N VAL A 135 7.89 3.75 7.15
CA VAL A 135 8.85 4.85 6.97
C VAL A 135 9.78 4.57 5.78
N ASN A 136 10.30 3.35 5.68
CA ASN A 136 11.17 2.93 4.58
C ASN A 136 10.48 3.04 3.22
N ILE A 137 9.24 2.55 3.13
CA ILE A 137 8.42 2.56 1.92
C ILE A 137 8.03 3.99 1.54
N PHE A 138 7.64 4.82 2.50
CA PHE A 138 7.31 6.22 2.25
C PHE A 138 8.49 7.02 1.72
N ILE A 139 9.68 6.88 2.31
CA ILE A 139 10.89 7.57 1.81
C ILE A 139 11.17 7.15 0.36
N ALA A 140 11.10 5.85 0.05
CA ALA A 140 11.30 5.38 -1.31
C ALA A 140 10.28 5.98 -2.29
N LEU A 141 9.00 5.96 -1.92
CA LEU A 141 7.91 6.45 -2.78
C LEU A 141 8.04 7.95 -3.07
N PHE A 142 8.27 8.76 -2.02
CA PHE A 142 8.40 10.20 -2.19
C PHE A 142 9.67 10.57 -2.94
N ALA A 143 10.80 9.96 -2.60
CA ALA A 143 12.05 10.19 -3.32
C ALA A 143 11.92 9.81 -4.80
N PHE A 144 11.21 8.72 -5.11
CA PHE A 144 10.97 8.30 -6.48
C PHE A 144 10.09 9.29 -7.25
N ALA A 145 8.96 9.72 -6.67
CA ALA A 145 8.07 10.70 -7.29
C ALA A 145 8.77 12.05 -7.52
N LEU A 146 9.51 12.56 -6.52
CA LEU A 146 10.30 13.78 -6.64
C LEU A 146 11.43 13.65 -7.67
N ALA A 147 12.11 12.50 -7.70
CA ALA A 147 13.14 12.21 -8.70
C ALA A 147 12.59 12.30 -10.11
N LEU A 148 11.45 11.62 -10.36
CA LEU A 148 10.83 11.62 -11.69
C LEU A 148 10.32 13.01 -12.09
N ALA A 149 9.73 13.78 -11.18
CA ALA A 149 9.34 15.15 -11.44
C ALA A 149 10.54 16.02 -11.86
N CYS A 150 11.64 15.95 -11.10
CA CYS A 150 12.86 16.69 -11.41
C CYS A 150 13.52 16.24 -12.72
N LEU A 151 13.54 14.94 -13.01
CA LEU A 151 14.11 14.39 -14.25
C LEU A 151 13.24 14.67 -15.48
N SER A 152 11.96 14.97 -15.30
CA SER A 152 11.02 15.33 -16.35
C SER A 152 10.89 16.84 -16.57
N ALA A 153 11.57 17.66 -15.75
CA ALA A 153 11.62 19.10 -15.96
C ALA A 153 12.37 19.42 -17.27
N PRO A 154 11.79 20.24 -18.17
CA PRO A 154 12.43 20.55 -19.45
C PRO A 154 13.73 21.34 -19.22
N SER A 155 14.84 20.74 -19.58
CA SER A 155 16.17 21.38 -19.63
C SER A 155 17.04 20.62 -20.61
N GLU A 156 18.17 21.22 -21.05
CA GLU A 156 19.12 20.51 -21.92
C GLU A 156 19.68 19.22 -21.32
N ALA A 157 19.70 19.12 -19.99
CA ALA A 157 20.19 17.97 -19.25
C ALA A 157 19.09 16.98 -18.81
N SER A 158 17.82 17.26 -19.11
CA SER A 158 16.71 16.39 -18.67
C SER A 158 16.55 15.20 -19.61
N PRO A 159 16.70 13.96 -19.10
CA PRO A 159 16.56 12.75 -19.91
C PRO A 159 15.09 12.36 -20.16
N LEU A 160 14.14 12.87 -19.38
CA LEU A 160 12.74 12.49 -19.44
C LEU A 160 11.86 13.70 -19.81
N PRO A 161 10.93 13.53 -20.74
CA PRO A 161 9.94 14.55 -21.05
C PRO A 161 8.79 14.57 -20.00
N VAL A 162 8.10 15.70 -19.97
CA VAL A 162 6.95 15.93 -19.05
C VAL A 162 5.84 14.87 -19.22
N SER A 163 5.63 14.37 -20.44
CA SER A 163 4.65 13.31 -20.72
C SER A 163 4.90 12.03 -19.92
N PHE A 164 6.15 11.70 -19.67
CA PHE A 164 6.51 10.57 -18.82
C PHE A 164 5.96 10.75 -17.39
N PHE A 165 6.16 11.91 -16.78
CA PHE A 165 5.73 12.14 -15.41
C PHE A 165 4.21 12.22 -15.25
N VAL A 166 3.52 12.88 -16.19
CA VAL A 166 2.05 12.92 -16.18
C VAL A 166 1.49 11.50 -16.30
N SER A 167 2.02 10.70 -17.22
CA SER A 167 1.59 9.31 -17.40
C SER A 167 1.89 8.45 -16.19
N TYR A 168 3.02 8.68 -15.53
CA TYR A 168 3.35 8.04 -14.25
C TYR A 168 2.27 8.31 -13.19
N LEU A 169 1.82 9.55 -13.04
CA LEU A 169 0.75 9.88 -12.09
C LEU A 169 -0.61 9.29 -12.48
N ILE A 170 -0.94 9.26 -13.77
CA ILE A 170 -2.14 8.57 -14.28
C ILE A 170 -2.08 7.09 -13.92
N ALA A 171 -0.93 6.46 -14.10
CA ALA A 171 -0.72 5.05 -13.76
C ALA A 171 -0.84 4.80 -12.24
N ILE A 172 -0.27 5.66 -11.40
CA ILE A 172 -0.44 5.58 -9.95
C ILE A 172 -1.93 5.55 -9.56
N ALA A 173 -2.74 6.44 -10.15
CA ALA A 173 -4.18 6.48 -9.87
C ALA A 173 -4.89 5.23 -10.38
N THR A 174 -4.66 4.84 -11.64
CA THR A 174 -5.37 3.75 -12.31
C THR A 174 -4.97 2.38 -11.76
N PHE A 175 -3.68 2.05 -11.75
CA PHE A 175 -3.21 0.78 -11.21
C PHE A 175 -3.40 0.69 -9.70
N GLY A 176 -3.29 1.82 -8.98
CA GLY A 176 -3.60 1.91 -7.57
C GLY A 176 -5.05 1.52 -7.26
N LEU A 177 -6.01 2.00 -8.07
CA LEU A 177 -7.41 1.61 -7.94
C LEU A 177 -7.62 0.12 -8.17
N PHE A 178 -7.16 -0.39 -9.31
CA PHE A 178 -7.35 -1.81 -9.64
C PHE A 178 -6.69 -2.74 -8.63
N GLN A 179 -5.47 -2.44 -8.23
CA GLN A 179 -4.74 -3.24 -7.25
C GLN A 179 -5.43 -3.23 -5.87
N ALA A 180 -5.92 -2.08 -5.44
CA ALA A 180 -6.62 -1.95 -4.17
C ALA A 180 -7.98 -2.68 -4.16
N VAL A 181 -8.75 -2.59 -5.26
CA VAL A 181 -10.01 -3.34 -5.42
C VAL A 181 -9.75 -4.84 -5.42
N PHE A 182 -8.73 -5.28 -6.17
CA PHE A 182 -8.33 -6.70 -6.18
C PHE A 182 -7.97 -7.19 -4.77
N MET A 183 -7.09 -6.50 -4.07
CA MET A 183 -6.64 -6.93 -2.74
C MET A 183 -7.77 -6.90 -1.71
N ALA A 184 -8.64 -5.89 -1.73
CA ALA A 184 -9.78 -5.81 -0.82
C ALA A 184 -10.76 -6.97 -1.04
N ASN A 185 -11.06 -7.29 -2.29
CA ASN A 185 -11.98 -8.37 -2.64
C ASN A 185 -11.37 -9.76 -2.36
N ALA A 186 -10.11 -9.98 -2.73
CA ALA A 186 -9.43 -11.26 -2.48
C ALA A 186 -9.34 -11.55 -0.97
N GLY A 187 -8.85 -10.58 -0.18
CA GLY A 187 -8.77 -10.73 1.27
C GLY A 187 -10.14 -10.86 1.94
N GLY A 188 -11.13 -10.08 1.48
CA GLY A 188 -12.51 -10.17 1.96
C GLY A 188 -13.17 -11.52 1.66
N CYS A 189 -12.86 -12.14 0.53
CA CYS A 189 -13.35 -13.45 0.16
C CYS A 189 -12.88 -14.55 1.14
N TRP A 190 -11.61 -14.56 1.53
CA TRP A 190 -11.08 -15.51 2.51
C TRP A 190 -11.66 -15.31 3.91
N ASP A 191 -11.84 -14.06 4.34
CA ASP A 191 -12.48 -13.75 5.62
C ASP A 191 -13.95 -14.20 5.61
N ASN A 192 -14.70 -13.95 4.52
CA ASN A 192 -16.07 -14.45 4.36
C ASN A 192 -16.14 -15.99 4.43
N ALA A 193 -15.21 -16.68 3.78
CA ALA A 193 -15.15 -18.15 3.84
C ALA A 193 -14.98 -18.65 5.29
N LYS A 194 -14.10 -18.00 6.08
CA LYS A 194 -13.95 -18.32 7.50
C LYS A 194 -15.23 -18.04 8.27
N LYS A 195 -15.88 -16.90 8.04
CA LYS A 195 -17.14 -16.54 8.72
C LYS A 195 -18.27 -17.52 8.41
N ILE A 196 -18.39 -18.03 7.19
CA ILE A 196 -19.36 -19.06 6.84
C ILE A 196 -19.14 -20.33 7.68
N VAL A 197 -17.88 -20.79 7.78
CA VAL A 197 -17.55 -21.98 8.57
C VAL A 197 -17.80 -21.75 10.06
N GLU A 198 -17.47 -20.59 10.59
CA GLU A 198 -17.62 -20.25 12.00
C GLU A 198 -19.08 -20.02 12.43
N VAL A 199 -19.88 -19.38 11.58
CA VAL A 199 -21.22 -18.87 11.93
C VAL A 199 -22.34 -19.75 11.35
N ASP A 200 -22.29 -20.00 10.02
CA ASP A 200 -23.37 -20.70 9.32
C ASP A 200 -23.26 -22.21 9.50
N LEU A 201 -22.06 -22.77 9.34
CA LEU A 201 -21.83 -24.20 9.52
C LEU A 201 -21.59 -24.58 10.99
N ALA A 202 -21.20 -23.62 11.84
CA ALA A 202 -20.87 -23.82 13.26
C ALA A 202 -19.78 -24.91 13.48
N GLU A 203 -18.80 -25.02 12.54
CA GLU A 203 -17.74 -26.04 12.52
C GLU A 203 -16.41 -25.54 13.07
N LYS A 204 -16.42 -24.74 14.14
CA LYS A 204 -15.16 -24.27 14.78
C LYS A 204 -14.33 -25.44 15.32
N GLY A 205 -13.01 -25.39 15.08
CA GLY A 205 -12.06 -26.42 15.52
C GLY A 205 -11.98 -27.66 14.64
N THR A 206 -12.64 -27.64 13.48
CA THR A 206 -12.51 -28.71 12.47
C THR A 206 -11.35 -28.43 11.50
N PRO A 207 -10.86 -29.44 10.75
CA PRO A 207 -9.88 -29.21 9.69
C PRO A 207 -10.33 -28.19 8.64
N LEU A 208 -11.64 -28.11 8.36
CA LEU A 208 -12.22 -27.10 7.46
C LEU A 208 -12.03 -25.69 8.04
N HIS A 209 -12.32 -25.50 9.33
CA HIS A 209 -12.10 -24.25 10.02
C HIS A 209 -10.62 -23.84 9.99
N GLU A 210 -9.70 -24.75 10.30
CA GLU A 210 -8.26 -24.49 10.26
C GLU A 210 -7.80 -24.04 8.87
N ALA A 211 -8.28 -24.67 7.80
CA ALA A 211 -7.99 -24.27 6.43
C ALA A 211 -8.47 -22.85 6.11
N THR A 212 -9.68 -22.49 6.57
CA THR A 212 -10.21 -21.14 6.37
C THR A 212 -9.49 -20.06 7.22
N VAL A 213 -9.01 -20.43 8.41
CA VAL A 213 -8.16 -19.54 9.24
C VAL A 213 -6.83 -19.26 8.55
N VAL A 214 -6.22 -20.25 7.90
CA VAL A 214 -5.00 -20.04 7.09
C VAL A 214 -5.28 -19.10 5.92
N GLY A 215 -6.41 -19.29 5.23
CA GLY A 215 -6.83 -18.41 4.13
C GLY A 215 -7.03 -16.95 4.60
N ASP A 216 -7.71 -16.73 5.70
CA ASP A 216 -7.94 -15.39 6.28
C ASP A 216 -6.61 -14.75 6.72
N THR A 217 -5.71 -15.53 7.34
CA THR A 217 -4.37 -15.04 7.74
C THR A 217 -3.56 -14.55 6.54
N VAL A 218 -3.67 -15.21 5.38
CA VAL A 218 -3.06 -14.75 4.12
C VAL A 218 -3.80 -13.52 3.57
N GLY A 219 -5.12 -13.48 3.72
CA GLY A 219 -5.97 -12.40 3.23
C GLY A 219 -5.84 -11.08 3.99
N ASP A 220 -5.53 -11.13 5.29
CA ASP A 220 -5.45 -9.94 6.14
C ASP A 220 -4.46 -8.88 5.65
N PRO A 221 -3.21 -9.20 5.29
CA PRO A 221 -2.30 -8.24 4.68
C PRO A 221 -2.83 -7.60 3.39
N PHE A 222 -3.62 -8.33 2.61
CA PHE A 222 -4.26 -7.83 1.40
C PHE A 222 -5.34 -6.80 1.72
N LYS A 223 -6.35 -7.20 2.51
CA LYS A 223 -7.56 -6.37 2.75
C LYS A 223 -7.35 -5.24 3.75
N ASP A 224 -6.56 -5.48 4.81
CA ASP A 224 -6.47 -4.58 5.96
C ASP A 224 -5.20 -3.73 5.98
N THR A 225 -4.18 -4.07 5.19
CA THR A 225 -2.93 -3.31 5.12
C THR A 225 -2.72 -2.70 3.74
N SER A 226 -2.42 -3.51 2.74
CA SER A 226 -1.97 -3.02 1.43
C SER A 226 -3.09 -2.30 0.68
N SER A 227 -4.30 -2.87 0.64
CA SER A 227 -5.47 -2.25 0.01
C SER A 227 -5.79 -0.86 0.61
N VAL A 228 -5.83 -0.78 1.95
CA VAL A 228 -6.16 0.47 2.65
C VAL A 228 -5.09 1.53 2.45
N ALA A 229 -3.82 1.13 2.47
CA ALA A 229 -2.68 2.03 2.28
C ALA A 229 -2.59 2.63 0.86
N MET A 230 -3.27 2.04 -0.13
CA MET A 230 -3.36 2.63 -1.48
C MET A 230 -4.05 4.00 -1.50
N ASN A 231 -5.02 4.26 -0.62
CA ASN A 231 -5.71 5.54 -0.56
C ASN A 231 -4.74 6.71 -0.29
N PRO A 232 -3.96 6.73 0.80
CA PRO A 232 -2.97 7.78 1.00
C PRO A 232 -1.87 7.79 -0.08
N ILE A 233 -1.44 6.64 -0.61
CA ILE A 233 -0.41 6.58 -1.65
C ILE A 233 -0.86 7.31 -2.91
N ILE A 234 -2.06 7.03 -3.41
CA ILE A 234 -2.61 7.70 -4.58
C ILE A 234 -2.69 9.21 -4.34
N LYS A 235 -3.29 9.64 -3.22
CA LYS A 235 -3.49 11.05 -2.91
C LYS A 235 -2.18 11.80 -2.72
N PHE A 236 -1.27 11.24 -1.92
CA PHE A 236 -0.01 11.93 -1.62
C PHE A 236 0.91 11.96 -2.84
N THR A 237 1.03 10.86 -3.60
CA THR A 237 1.89 10.85 -4.77
C THR A 237 1.42 11.85 -5.83
N THR A 238 0.11 11.98 -6.06
CA THR A 238 -0.42 12.94 -7.03
C THR A 238 -0.31 14.38 -6.54
N LEU A 239 -0.61 14.65 -5.27
CA LEU A 239 -0.47 15.98 -4.69
C LEU A 239 0.99 16.46 -4.65
N PHE A 240 1.89 15.64 -4.11
CA PHE A 240 3.31 15.98 -4.08
C PHE A 240 3.93 15.99 -5.47
N GLY A 241 3.43 15.16 -6.37
CA GLY A 241 3.82 15.18 -7.78
C GLY A 241 3.51 16.51 -8.46
N LEU A 242 2.29 17.05 -8.24
CA LEU A 242 1.92 18.37 -8.72
C LEU A 242 2.88 19.45 -8.19
N LEU A 243 3.05 19.53 -6.87
CA LEU A 243 3.94 20.52 -6.24
C LEU A 243 5.40 20.36 -6.69
N ALA A 244 5.89 19.13 -6.80
CA ALA A 244 7.24 18.86 -7.26
C ALA A 244 7.47 19.33 -8.69
N MET A 245 6.49 19.13 -9.58
CA MET A 245 6.60 19.59 -10.95
C MET A 245 6.49 21.10 -11.05
N GLU A 246 5.62 21.76 -10.28
CA GLU A 246 5.58 23.23 -10.22
C GLU A 246 6.92 23.83 -9.82
N ILE A 247 7.56 23.26 -8.80
CA ILE A 247 8.91 23.69 -8.39
C ILE A 247 9.93 23.40 -9.50
N ALA A 248 9.90 22.22 -10.11
CA ALA A 248 10.83 21.80 -11.14
C ALA A 248 10.71 22.64 -12.43
N LEU A 249 9.52 23.17 -12.71
CA LEU A 249 9.25 24.07 -13.84
C LEU A 249 9.67 25.51 -13.60
N SER A 250 9.91 25.92 -12.33
CA SER A 250 10.34 27.29 -12.04
C SER A 250 11.71 27.61 -12.66
N GLU A 251 11.87 28.82 -13.20
CA GLU A 251 13.10 29.23 -13.91
C GLU A 251 14.35 29.07 -13.05
N SER A 252 14.27 29.42 -11.77
CA SER A 252 15.41 29.36 -10.83
C SER A 252 15.85 27.93 -10.50
N PHE A 253 14.93 26.97 -10.55
CA PHE A 253 15.19 25.58 -10.16
C PHE A 253 15.45 24.65 -11.36
N ARG A 254 14.90 24.97 -12.53
CA ARG A 254 14.93 24.13 -13.74
C ARG A 254 16.34 23.66 -14.12
N ALA A 255 17.35 24.53 -14.00
CA ALA A 255 18.73 24.19 -14.36
C ALA A 255 19.36 23.13 -13.44
N ILE A 256 18.97 23.09 -12.17
CA ILE A 256 19.53 22.15 -11.17
C ILE A 256 18.63 20.93 -10.95
N ALA A 257 17.37 20.99 -11.37
CA ALA A 257 16.37 19.93 -11.17
C ALA A 257 16.89 18.56 -11.62
N PRO A 258 17.48 18.33 -12.81
CA PRO A 258 17.93 17.01 -13.22
C PRO A 258 19.03 16.44 -12.31
N LYS A 259 19.93 17.27 -11.78
CA LYS A 259 20.98 16.83 -10.85
C LYS A 259 20.39 16.36 -9.53
N ILE A 260 19.43 17.11 -9.00
CA ILE A 260 18.67 16.75 -7.79
C ILE A 260 17.87 15.49 -8.04
N GLY A 261 17.24 15.36 -9.22
CA GLY A 261 16.51 14.17 -9.63
C GLY A 261 17.35 12.89 -9.60
N VAL A 262 18.60 12.94 -10.07
CA VAL A 262 19.52 11.79 -10.00
C VAL A 262 19.83 11.41 -8.55
N VAL A 263 20.12 12.37 -7.69
CA VAL A 263 20.40 12.11 -6.27
C VAL A 263 19.19 11.47 -5.59
N LEU A 264 18.00 12.03 -5.82
CA LEU A 264 16.74 11.48 -5.26
C LEU A 264 16.44 10.07 -5.79
N LEU A 265 16.76 9.79 -7.07
CA LEU A 265 16.60 8.46 -7.64
C LEU A 265 17.52 7.45 -6.96
N ILE A 266 18.76 7.80 -6.69
CA ILE A 266 19.69 6.93 -5.95
C ILE A 266 19.16 6.64 -4.55
N ILE A 267 18.67 7.66 -3.85
CA ILE A 267 18.03 7.50 -2.54
C ILE A 267 16.82 6.57 -2.64
N ALA A 268 15.94 6.78 -3.62
CA ALA A 268 14.77 5.94 -3.84
C ALA A 268 15.16 4.48 -4.06
N LEU A 269 16.10 4.20 -4.95
CA LEU A 269 16.57 2.85 -5.24
C LEU A 269 17.22 2.18 -4.01
N PHE A 270 17.97 2.91 -3.22
CA PHE A 270 18.52 2.40 -1.96
C PHE A 270 17.40 1.93 -1.02
N PHE A 271 16.35 2.73 -0.82
CA PHE A 271 15.23 2.37 0.05
C PHE A 271 14.35 1.28 -0.55
N VAL A 272 14.20 1.21 -1.88
CA VAL A 272 13.53 0.09 -2.58
C VAL A 272 14.26 -1.22 -2.29
N ILE A 273 15.57 -1.26 -2.50
CA ILE A 273 16.39 -2.45 -2.23
C ILE A 273 16.32 -2.84 -0.74
N ARG A 274 16.43 -1.86 0.14
CA ARG A 274 16.31 -2.09 1.59
C ARG A 274 14.94 -2.66 1.98
N SER A 275 13.84 -2.18 1.38
CA SER A 275 12.50 -2.70 1.66
C SER A 275 12.35 -4.16 1.22
N PHE A 276 12.99 -4.54 0.12
CA PHE A 276 12.94 -5.92 -0.40
C PHE A 276 13.81 -6.90 0.40
N TYR A 277 15.05 -6.54 0.69
CA TYR A 277 16.03 -7.45 1.29
C TYR A 277 16.13 -7.30 2.81
N GLY A 278 16.00 -6.08 3.34
CA GLY A 278 16.13 -5.79 4.78
C GLY A 278 14.91 -6.17 5.62
N MET A 279 13.78 -6.44 4.99
CA MET A 279 12.50 -6.75 5.65
C MET A 279 12.02 -8.18 5.43
N ARG A 280 12.87 -9.06 4.93
CA ARG A 280 12.54 -10.48 4.73
C ARG A 280 12.53 -11.25 6.04
N ILE A 281 11.66 -12.26 6.11
CA ILE A 281 11.74 -13.29 7.14
C ILE A 281 13.08 -14.01 6.94
N PRO A 282 13.93 -14.13 8.00
CA PRO A 282 15.18 -14.86 7.87
C PRO A 282 14.87 -16.32 7.54
N THR A 283 15.29 -16.76 6.38
CA THR A 283 15.32 -18.19 6.05
C THR A 283 16.46 -18.80 6.87
N ASN A 284 16.13 -19.46 7.98
CA ASN A 284 17.09 -20.31 8.67
C ASN A 284 17.53 -21.39 7.66
N LYS A 285 18.80 -21.31 7.26
CA LYS A 285 19.49 -22.41 6.60
C LYS A 285 19.84 -23.45 7.64
#